data_11a7487a713607ef878504c7390d3b33
#
_entry.id   11a7487a713607ef878504c7390d3b33
#
_cell.length_a   1.000
_cell.length_b   1.000
_cell.length_c   1.000
_cell.angle_alpha   90.00
_cell.angle_beta   90.00
_cell.angle_gamma   90.00
#
_symmetry.space_group_name_H-M   'P 1'
#
loop_
_entity.id
_entity.type
_entity.pdbx_description
1 polymer ?
#
loop_
_entity_poly.entity_id
_entity_poly.type
_entity_poly.pdbx_seq_one_letter_code
_entity_poly.pdbx_strand_id
1 'polypeptide(L)'
;MKCKITNSPIKPFMSFGKMPIANGFIDKEKFEQEFFFEMEVGFSEDLSLFQLNDHPKPESMFNEKYPFFTSSSKFMTAHFKSFADYLTKNFINSNSKVIEIGSNDGTLLKNFKNLGIEYLGFEPSKNVSDRANANGIKTINK
;
A
#
# COMPACT_ATOMS: atom_id res chain seq x y z
N MET A 1 -25.05 -3.94 4.08
CA MET A 1 -23.99 -3.27 3.28
C MET A 1 -24.16 -3.58 1.78
N LYS A 2 -23.42 -2.90 0.92
CA LYS A 2 -23.43 -3.13 -0.55
C LYS A 2 -22.02 -3.44 -1.04
N CYS A 3 -21.92 -4.32 -2.02
CA CYS A 3 -20.67 -4.57 -2.72
C CYS A 3 -20.17 -3.30 -3.41
N LYS A 4 -18.93 -2.92 -3.19
CA LYS A 4 -18.33 -1.69 -3.74
C LYS A 4 -18.06 -1.76 -5.25
N ILE A 5 -18.12 -2.95 -5.81
CA ILE A 5 -17.90 -3.19 -7.25
C ILE A 5 -19.24 -3.34 -7.99
N THR A 6 -20.12 -4.24 -7.51
CA THR A 6 -21.36 -4.58 -8.20
C THR A 6 -22.58 -3.82 -7.68
N ASN A 7 -22.49 -3.13 -6.56
CA ASN A 7 -23.60 -2.53 -5.80
C ASN A 7 -24.66 -3.54 -5.30
N SER A 8 -24.46 -4.83 -5.47
CA SER A 8 -25.35 -5.87 -4.96
C SER A 8 -25.36 -5.88 -3.43
N PRO A 9 -26.50 -6.22 -2.79
CA PRO A 9 -26.54 -6.40 -1.33
C PRO A 9 -25.61 -7.52 -0.92
N ILE A 10 -24.81 -7.29 0.13
CA ILE A 10 -24.01 -8.33 0.78
C ILE A 10 -24.26 -8.29 2.28
N LYS A 11 -24.15 -9.46 2.91
CA LYS A 11 -24.35 -9.58 4.37
C LYS A 11 -23.05 -9.26 5.09
N PRO A 12 -23.10 -8.55 6.23
CA PRO A 12 -21.96 -8.48 7.14
C PRO A 12 -21.53 -9.89 7.54
N PHE A 13 -20.21 -10.10 7.53
CA PHE A 13 -19.60 -11.36 7.96
C PHE A 13 -19.07 -11.26 9.39
N MET A 14 -18.40 -10.14 9.71
CA MET A 14 -17.80 -9.89 11.01
C MET A 14 -17.72 -8.38 11.28
N SER A 15 -17.95 -7.98 12.51
CA SER A 15 -17.71 -6.62 12.99
C SER A 15 -16.64 -6.65 14.09
N PHE A 16 -15.70 -5.72 14.00
CA PHE A 16 -14.71 -5.43 15.04
C PHE A 16 -15.11 -4.22 15.90
N GLY A 17 -16.31 -3.65 15.63
CA GLY A 17 -16.78 -2.42 16.26
C GLY A 17 -16.05 -1.19 15.79
N LYS A 18 -16.06 -0.14 16.62
CA LYS A 18 -15.37 1.12 16.34
C LYS A 18 -13.87 0.98 16.51
N MET A 19 -13.13 1.19 15.43
CA MET A 19 -11.68 1.08 15.38
C MET A 19 -11.05 2.40 14.93
N PRO A 20 -9.90 2.78 15.49
CA PRO A 20 -9.12 3.90 14.99
C PRO A 20 -8.37 3.51 13.71
N ILE A 21 -7.75 4.50 13.05
CA ILE A 21 -6.83 4.24 11.94
C ILE A 21 -5.56 3.59 12.49
N ALA A 22 -5.21 2.40 12.02
CA ALA A 22 -4.09 1.61 12.54
C ALA A 22 -2.73 2.33 12.49
N ASN A 23 -2.51 3.19 11.48
CA ASN A 23 -1.29 3.95 11.27
C ASN A 23 -1.47 5.44 11.55
N GLY A 24 -2.59 5.81 12.18
CA GLY A 24 -2.94 7.17 12.51
C GLY A 24 -2.35 7.59 13.86
N PHE A 25 -1.01 7.57 13.98
CA PHE A 25 -0.35 8.06 15.19
C PHE A 25 -0.65 9.54 15.39
N ILE A 26 -1.23 9.88 16.52
CA ILE A 26 -1.61 11.25 16.87
C ILE A 26 -0.93 11.68 18.15
N ASP A 27 -0.73 13.00 18.30
CA ASP A 27 -0.19 13.59 19.50
C ASP A 27 -1.20 13.52 20.65
N LYS A 28 -0.73 13.46 21.90
CA LYS A 28 -1.57 13.32 23.09
C LYS A 28 -2.67 14.39 23.19
N GLU A 29 -2.36 15.61 22.79
CA GLU A 29 -3.28 16.75 22.79
C GLU A 29 -4.46 16.59 21.83
N LYS A 30 -4.38 15.60 20.93
CA LYS A 30 -5.41 15.31 19.89
C LYS A 30 -6.19 14.05 20.17
N PHE A 31 -5.97 13.33 21.28
CA PHE A 31 -6.65 12.06 21.58
C PHE A 31 -8.17 12.18 21.58
N GLU A 32 -8.72 13.30 22.06
CA GLU A 32 -10.19 13.51 22.05
C GLU A 32 -10.76 13.72 20.64
N GLN A 33 -9.91 14.00 19.65
CA GLN A 33 -10.27 14.22 18.24
C GLN A 33 -9.94 12.99 17.37
N GLU A 34 -9.55 11.86 17.99
CA GLU A 34 -9.21 10.67 17.26
C GLU A 34 -10.38 10.18 16.42
N PHE A 35 -10.09 9.89 15.14
CA PHE A 35 -11.10 9.39 14.22
C PHE A 35 -11.30 7.89 14.41
N PHE A 36 -12.57 7.51 14.56
CA PHE A 36 -13.00 6.11 14.62
C PHE A 36 -14.00 5.81 13.51
N PHE A 37 -13.97 4.58 13.00
CA PHE A 37 -14.94 4.07 12.03
C PHE A 37 -15.41 2.67 12.41
N GLU A 38 -16.61 2.30 11.95
CA GLU A 38 -17.12 0.93 12.13
C GLU A 38 -16.38 -0.02 11.20
N MET A 39 -15.52 -0.84 11.78
CA MET A 39 -14.73 -1.82 11.03
C MET A 39 -15.53 -3.12 10.88
N GLU A 40 -16.41 -3.13 9.89
CA GLU A 40 -17.25 -4.25 9.54
C GLU A 40 -16.86 -4.84 8.20
N VAL A 41 -16.75 -6.16 8.13
CA VAL A 41 -16.33 -6.90 6.93
C VAL A 41 -17.54 -7.65 6.37
N GLY A 42 -17.68 -7.63 5.06
CA GLY A 42 -18.66 -8.45 4.34
C GLY A 42 -18.00 -9.26 3.24
N PHE A 43 -18.65 -10.32 2.83
CA PHE A 43 -18.18 -11.19 1.76
C PHE A 43 -19.16 -11.17 0.60
N SER A 44 -18.66 -10.88 -0.59
CA SER A 44 -19.41 -11.02 -1.85
C SER A 44 -19.14 -12.39 -2.43
N GLU A 45 -20.15 -13.24 -2.43
CA GLU A 45 -20.04 -14.59 -3.00
C GLU A 45 -19.78 -14.55 -4.51
N ASP A 46 -20.49 -13.66 -5.23
CA ASP A 46 -20.35 -13.49 -6.68
C ASP A 46 -18.93 -13.16 -7.14
N LEU A 47 -18.20 -12.41 -6.31
CA LEU A 47 -16.85 -11.96 -6.61
C LEU A 47 -15.77 -12.71 -5.82
N SER A 48 -16.17 -13.58 -4.89
CA SER A 48 -15.24 -14.19 -3.92
C SER A 48 -14.37 -13.14 -3.21
N LEU A 49 -14.98 -12.02 -2.82
CA LEU A 49 -14.27 -10.84 -2.33
C LEU A 49 -14.71 -10.44 -0.92
N PHE A 50 -13.75 -10.41 0.01
CA PHE A 50 -13.92 -9.71 1.28
C PHE A 50 -13.76 -8.20 1.08
N GLN A 51 -14.60 -7.41 1.75
CA GLN A 51 -14.51 -5.96 1.70
C GLN A 51 -14.99 -5.31 3.01
N LEU A 52 -14.38 -4.19 3.37
CA LEU A 52 -14.88 -3.36 4.45
C LEU A 52 -16.16 -2.64 4.02
N ASN A 53 -17.12 -2.56 4.94
CA ASN A 53 -18.34 -1.76 4.75
C ASN A 53 -18.00 -0.27 4.67
N ASP A 54 -17.26 0.20 5.66
CA ASP A 54 -16.76 1.56 5.73
C ASP A 54 -15.23 1.54 5.86
N HIS A 55 -14.58 2.62 5.48
CA HIS A 55 -13.13 2.76 5.59
C HIS A 55 -12.73 4.23 5.69
N PRO A 56 -11.62 4.53 6.34
CA PRO A 56 -11.06 5.89 6.34
C PRO A 56 -10.77 6.38 4.92
N LYS A 57 -10.75 7.68 4.75
CA LYS A 57 -10.27 8.26 3.50
C LYS A 57 -8.80 7.89 3.28
N PRO A 58 -8.38 7.52 2.06
CA PRO A 58 -6.99 7.17 1.78
C PRO A 58 -5.97 8.20 2.26
N GLU A 59 -6.29 9.49 2.13
CA GLU A 59 -5.42 10.60 2.56
C GLU A 59 -5.21 10.65 4.07
N SER A 60 -6.13 10.06 4.84
CA SER A 60 -5.97 9.94 6.31
C SER A 60 -4.97 8.85 6.69
N MET A 61 -4.75 7.87 5.81
CA MET A 61 -3.83 6.76 6.02
C MET A 61 -2.48 6.97 5.32
N PHE A 62 -2.51 7.47 4.09
CA PHE A 62 -1.35 7.65 3.21
C PHE A 62 -1.07 9.13 3.04
N ASN A 63 -0.28 9.70 3.93
CA ASN A 63 0.03 11.13 3.99
C ASN A 63 1.52 11.37 4.22
N GLU A 64 1.92 12.61 4.42
CA GLU A 64 3.30 13.01 4.64
C GLU A 64 3.94 12.51 5.96
N LYS A 65 3.14 11.94 6.86
CA LYS A 65 3.59 11.35 8.13
C LYS A 65 3.51 9.82 8.15
N TYR A 66 3.37 9.21 6.97
CA TYR A 66 3.28 7.76 6.89
C TYR A 66 4.51 7.09 7.51
N PRO A 67 4.33 6.19 8.52
CA PRO A 67 5.44 5.78 9.36
C PRO A 67 6.26 4.61 8.79
N PHE A 68 5.76 3.93 7.76
CA PHE A 68 6.39 2.68 7.30
C PHE A 68 7.25 2.89 6.07
N PHE A 69 8.50 2.48 6.20
CA PHE A 69 9.48 2.41 5.13
C PHE A 69 9.90 0.95 4.96
N THR A 70 9.66 0.38 3.81
CA THR A 70 9.94 -1.04 3.52
C THR A 70 11.40 -1.39 3.74
N SER A 71 12.32 -0.48 3.40
CA SER A 71 13.76 -0.66 3.58
C SER A 71 14.22 -0.75 5.04
N SER A 72 13.37 -0.38 6.01
CA SER A 72 13.69 -0.50 7.44
C SER A 72 13.74 -1.97 7.90
N SER A 73 13.09 -2.87 7.17
CA SER A 73 13.11 -4.31 7.43
C SER A 73 14.10 -5.04 6.54
N LYS A 74 15.13 -5.62 7.14
CA LYS A 74 16.09 -6.49 6.43
C LYS A 74 15.39 -7.69 5.80
N PHE A 75 14.38 -8.25 6.46
CA PHE A 75 13.61 -9.36 5.96
C PHE A 75 12.83 -8.98 4.69
N MET A 76 12.13 -7.84 4.71
CA MET A 76 11.40 -7.36 3.52
C MET A 76 12.35 -7.01 2.37
N THR A 77 13.49 -6.42 2.66
CA THR A 77 14.52 -6.14 1.64
C THR A 77 15.00 -7.43 0.97
N ALA A 78 15.26 -8.49 1.74
CA ALA A 78 15.66 -9.79 1.20
C ALA A 78 14.52 -10.45 0.39
N HIS A 79 13.28 -10.37 0.90
CA HIS A 79 12.08 -10.86 0.20
C HIS A 79 11.92 -10.19 -1.17
N PHE A 80 11.94 -8.86 -1.23
CA PHE A 80 11.78 -8.14 -2.49
C PHE A 80 12.94 -8.36 -3.45
N LYS A 81 14.15 -8.59 -2.94
CA LYS A 81 15.26 -9.02 -3.81
C LYS A 81 14.94 -10.37 -4.45
N SER A 82 14.57 -11.37 -3.67
CA SER A 82 14.22 -12.71 -4.18
C SER A 82 13.04 -12.65 -5.15
N PHE A 83 12.06 -11.80 -4.89
CA PHE A 83 10.92 -11.61 -5.78
C PHE A 83 11.32 -10.94 -7.10
N ALA A 84 12.17 -9.92 -7.07
CA ALA A 84 12.71 -9.31 -8.29
C ALA A 84 13.53 -10.30 -9.11
N ASP A 85 14.37 -11.12 -8.47
CA ASP A 85 15.13 -12.18 -9.12
C ASP A 85 14.20 -13.20 -9.82
N TYR A 86 13.12 -13.60 -9.13
CA TYR A 86 12.10 -14.50 -9.71
C TYR A 86 11.39 -13.87 -10.92
N LEU A 87 10.95 -12.62 -10.82
CA LEU A 87 10.30 -11.91 -11.92
C LEU A 87 11.23 -11.76 -13.11
N THR A 88 12.47 -11.37 -12.88
CA THR A 88 13.47 -11.20 -13.93
C THR A 88 13.77 -12.51 -14.65
N LYS A 89 13.85 -13.60 -13.90
CA LYS A 89 14.12 -14.93 -14.48
C LYS A 89 12.96 -15.45 -15.35
N ASN A 90 11.72 -15.16 -14.98
CA ASN A 90 10.57 -15.85 -15.55
C ASN A 90 9.71 -14.97 -16.48
N PHE A 91 9.72 -13.65 -16.32
CA PHE A 91 8.75 -12.76 -16.98
C PHE A 91 9.36 -11.51 -17.61
N ILE A 92 10.53 -11.07 -17.18
CA ILE A 92 11.11 -9.79 -17.59
C ILE A 92 12.29 -10.02 -18.54
N ASN A 93 12.35 -9.20 -19.58
CA ASN A 93 13.48 -9.13 -20.52
C ASN A 93 13.97 -7.67 -20.66
N SER A 94 15.00 -7.43 -21.48
CA SER A 94 15.62 -6.11 -21.67
C SER A 94 14.66 -5.02 -22.19
N ASN A 95 13.55 -5.40 -22.81
CA ASN A 95 12.56 -4.47 -23.36
C ASN A 95 11.35 -4.27 -22.41
N SER A 96 11.34 -4.95 -21.28
CA SER A 96 10.26 -4.85 -20.32
C SER A 96 10.32 -3.53 -19.55
N LYS A 97 9.13 -3.05 -19.16
CA LYS A 97 8.95 -1.91 -18.27
C LYS A 97 8.22 -2.36 -17.04
N VAL A 98 8.68 -1.97 -15.87
CA VAL A 98 8.07 -2.33 -14.59
C VAL A 98 7.37 -1.11 -14.00
N ILE A 99 6.10 -1.28 -13.65
CA ILE A 99 5.33 -0.28 -12.90
C ILE A 99 4.94 -0.90 -11.57
N GLU A 100 5.22 -0.20 -10.47
CA GLU A 100 4.79 -0.58 -9.13
C GLU A 100 3.84 0.48 -8.57
N ILE A 101 2.64 0.03 -8.18
CA ILE A 101 1.62 0.87 -7.52
C ILE A 101 1.72 0.63 -6.02
N GLY A 102 1.85 1.70 -5.21
CA GLY A 102 2.17 1.60 -3.79
C GLY A 102 3.64 1.22 -3.57
N SER A 103 4.54 1.86 -4.33
CA SER A 103 5.96 1.47 -4.41
C SER A 103 6.76 1.74 -3.14
N ASN A 104 6.15 2.37 -2.15
CA ASN A 104 6.78 2.75 -0.89
C ASN A 104 8.11 3.49 -1.13
N ASP A 105 9.18 3.18 -0.42
CA ASP A 105 10.51 3.79 -0.57
C ASP A 105 11.36 3.19 -1.74
N GLY A 106 10.71 2.45 -2.64
CA GLY A 106 11.33 1.91 -3.84
C GLY A 106 12.17 0.66 -3.61
N THR A 107 11.99 -0.04 -2.50
CA THR A 107 12.78 -1.22 -2.13
C THR A 107 12.72 -2.33 -3.17
N LEU A 108 11.56 -2.60 -3.80
CA LEU A 108 11.45 -3.55 -4.92
C LEU A 108 12.09 -2.96 -6.19
N LEU A 109 11.72 -1.74 -6.58
CA LEU A 109 12.17 -1.10 -7.83
C LEU A 109 13.69 -0.92 -7.91
N LYS A 110 14.36 -0.74 -6.78
CA LYS A 110 15.82 -0.67 -6.69
C LYS A 110 16.51 -1.86 -7.37
N ASN A 111 15.91 -3.06 -7.31
CA ASN A 111 16.48 -4.26 -7.92
C ASN A 111 16.42 -4.18 -9.46
N PHE A 112 15.33 -3.68 -10.02
CA PHE A 112 15.21 -3.47 -11.47
C PHE A 112 16.13 -2.37 -11.99
N LYS A 113 16.27 -1.26 -11.23
CA LYS A 113 17.26 -0.22 -11.52
C LYS A 113 18.67 -0.79 -11.68
N ASN A 114 19.08 -1.65 -10.74
CA ASN A 114 20.41 -2.26 -10.73
C ASN A 114 20.65 -3.20 -11.93
N LEU A 115 19.58 -3.71 -12.54
CA LEU A 115 19.62 -4.55 -13.73
C LEU A 115 19.45 -3.75 -15.04
N GLY A 116 19.32 -2.42 -14.97
CA GLY A 116 19.09 -1.56 -16.13
C GLY A 116 17.71 -1.70 -16.77
N ILE A 117 16.74 -2.27 -16.06
CA ILE A 117 15.35 -2.41 -16.52
C ILE A 117 14.62 -1.09 -16.28
N GLU A 118 13.86 -0.61 -17.27
CA GLU A 118 13.06 0.60 -17.14
C GLU A 118 11.94 0.37 -16.09
N TYR A 119 11.79 1.32 -15.18
CA TYR A 119 10.80 1.21 -14.09
C TYR A 119 10.20 2.56 -13.72
N LEU A 120 9.03 2.52 -13.06
CA LEU A 120 8.35 3.67 -12.48
C LEU A 120 7.53 3.25 -11.26
N GLY A 121 7.69 3.96 -10.15
CA GLY A 121 6.88 3.81 -8.94
C GLY A 121 5.77 4.86 -8.84
N PHE A 122 4.67 4.50 -8.20
CA PHE A 122 3.63 5.40 -7.73
C PHE A 122 3.44 5.20 -6.23
N GLU A 123 3.53 6.27 -5.45
CA GLU A 123 3.39 6.22 -3.99
C GLU A 123 2.63 7.46 -3.48
N PRO A 124 1.46 7.26 -2.83
CA PRO A 124 0.65 8.37 -2.32
C PRO A 124 1.29 9.09 -1.13
N SER A 125 2.06 8.40 -0.30
CA SER A 125 2.69 9.00 0.89
C SER A 125 3.90 9.84 0.51
N LYS A 126 3.78 11.16 0.64
CA LYS A 126 4.78 12.10 0.17
C LYS A 126 6.18 11.86 0.78
N ASN A 127 6.27 11.69 2.09
CA ASN A 127 7.55 11.47 2.78
C ASN A 127 8.27 10.19 2.29
N VAL A 128 7.50 9.18 1.91
CA VAL A 128 8.03 7.89 1.43
C VAL A 128 8.47 7.98 -0.03
N SER A 129 7.66 8.61 -0.89
CA SER A 129 8.03 8.87 -2.28
C SER A 129 9.26 9.81 -2.39
N ASP A 130 9.36 10.82 -1.52
CA ASP A 130 10.53 11.69 -1.44
C ASP A 130 11.78 10.88 -1.06
N ARG A 131 11.66 9.92 -0.14
CA ARG A 131 12.76 9.02 0.21
C ARG A 131 13.18 8.14 -0.96
N ALA A 132 12.23 7.58 -1.72
CA ALA A 132 12.52 6.80 -2.92
C ALA A 132 13.31 7.64 -3.93
N ASN A 133 12.82 8.85 -4.23
CA ASN A 133 13.47 9.76 -5.17
C ASN A 133 14.87 10.21 -4.69
N ALA A 134 15.04 10.49 -3.39
CA ALA A 134 16.35 10.81 -2.80
C ALA A 134 17.36 9.66 -2.95
N ASN A 135 16.89 8.41 -2.96
CA ASN A 135 17.69 7.21 -3.25
C ASN A 135 17.84 6.93 -4.75
N GLY A 136 17.38 7.85 -5.61
CA GLY A 136 17.45 7.73 -7.07
C GLY A 136 16.50 6.69 -7.65
N ILE A 137 15.42 6.36 -6.95
CA ILE A 137 14.34 5.48 -7.44
C ILE A 137 13.20 6.35 -7.95
N LYS A 138 12.99 6.36 -9.27
CA LYS A 138 12.00 7.19 -9.93
C LYS A 138 10.58 6.83 -9.45
N THR A 139 9.99 7.74 -8.67
CA THR A 139 8.66 7.55 -8.04
C THR A 139 7.83 8.82 -8.20
N ILE A 140 6.58 8.66 -8.61
CA ILE A 140 5.60 9.73 -8.69
C ILE A 140 4.78 9.70 -7.39
N ASN A 141 4.68 10.85 -6.72
CA ASN A 141 3.79 11.01 -5.58
C ASN A 141 2.35 11.21 -6.08
N LYS A 142 1.56 10.14 -6.01
CA LYS A 142 0.16 10.16 -6.46
C LYS A 142 -0.61 9.00 -5.84
#